data_362b6ed89cf41ab855aff9893e27e7b4
#
_entry.id   362b6ed89cf41ab855aff9893e27e7b4
#
_cell.length_a   1.000
_cell.length_b   1.000
_cell.length_c   1.000
_cell.angle_alpha   90.00
_cell.angle_beta   90.00
_cell.angle_gamma   90.00
#
_symmetry.space_group_name_H-M   'P 1'
#
loop_
_entity.id
_entity.type
_entity.pdbx_description
1 polymer ?
#
loop_
_entity_poly.entity_id
_entity_poly.type
_entity_poly.pdbx_seq_one_letter_code
_entity_poly.pdbx_strand_id
1 'polypeptide(L)'
;MEEKWVLGRRGEDFTIDYLRSKGFLIAERNWRYWHYEVDIIAVKRGVLHIVEVKTRQASDNFMEQATLAVNHTKREGLLRAANVYNARTHIAGEVQFDLAAVEVHLDGTLEMHYVENIMG
;
A
#
# COMPACT_ATOMS: atom_id res chain seq x y z
N MET A 1 -21.28 -6.68 -10.62
CA MET A 1 -19.79 -6.60 -10.55
C MET A 1 -19.37 -5.18 -10.23
N GLU A 2 -18.50 -5.00 -9.26
CA GLU A 2 -18.04 -3.66 -8.90
C GLU A 2 -17.13 -3.07 -9.98
N GLU A 3 -17.24 -1.76 -10.16
CA GLU A 3 -16.30 -1.02 -10.96
C GLU A 3 -14.90 -1.16 -10.39
N LYS A 4 -13.89 -1.20 -11.26
CA LYS A 4 -12.50 -1.38 -10.85
C LYS A 4 -12.02 -0.32 -9.85
N TRP A 5 -12.43 0.94 -10.07
CA TRP A 5 -12.04 2.03 -9.15
C TRP A 5 -12.75 1.94 -7.80
N VAL A 6 -14.00 1.45 -7.76
CA VAL A 6 -14.71 1.22 -6.50
C VAL A 6 -14.04 0.12 -5.71
N LEU A 7 -13.65 -0.96 -6.38
CA LEU A 7 -12.95 -2.07 -5.76
C LEU A 7 -11.62 -1.63 -5.17
N GLY A 8 -10.84 -0.83 -5.92
CA GLY A 8 -9.58 -0.28 -5.45
C GLY A 8 -9.76 0.57 -4.21
N ARG A 9 -10.80 1.42 -4.19
CA ARG A 9 -11.10 2.28 -3.06
C ARG A 9 -11.47 1.47 -1.82
N ARG A 10 -12.26 0.42 -1.98
CA ARG A 10 -12.60 -0.50 -0.89
C ARG A 10 -11.34 -1.16 -0.32
N GLY A 11 -10.43 -1.59 -1.19
CA GLY A 11 -9.17 -2.18 -0.78
C GLY A 11 -8.32 -1.20 0.02
N GLU A 12 -8.26 0.06 -0.39
CA GLU A 12 -7.54 1.10 0.36
C GLU A 12 -8.17 1.37 1.71
N ASP A 13 -9.51 1.50 1.76
CA ASP A 13 -10.22 1.70 3.02
C ASP A 13 -9.96 0.55 3.99
N PHE A 14 -10.04 -0.68 3.50
CA PHE A 14 -9.78 -1.88 4.27
C PHE A 14 -8.34 -1.89 4.80
N THR A 15 -7.39 -1.49 3.97
CA THR A 15 -5.97 -1.43 4.35
C THR A 15 -5.73 -0.40 5.44
N ILE A 16 -6.37 0.77 5.35
CA ILE A 16 -6.24 1.81 6.37
C ILE A 16 -6.75 1.29 7.72
N ASP A 17 -7.91 0.63 7.73
CA ASP A 17 -8.45 0.06 8.96
C ASP A 17 -7.52 -1.02 9.53
N TYR A 18 -6.97 -1.86 8.66
CA TYR A 18 -6.01 -2.89 9.04
C TYR A 18 -4.77 -2.25 9.71
N LEU A 19 -4.18 -1.25 9.05
CA LEU A 19 -2.98 -0.58 9.54
C LEU A 19 -3.23 0.09 10.89
N ARG A 20 -4.36 0.79 11.04
CA ARG A 20 -4.73 1.42 12.29
C ARG A 20 -4.87 0.39 13.40
N SER A 21 -5.45 -0.77 13.11
CA SER A 21 -5.61 -1.86 14.08
C SER A 21 -4.26 -2.42 14.53
N LYS A 22 -3.21 -2.26 13.72
CA LYS A 22 -1.86 -2.71 14.03
C LYS A 22 -0.98 -1.61 14.63
N GLY A 23 -1.57 -0.46 14.93
CA GLY A 23 -0.87 0.63 15.59
C GLY A 23 -0.15 1.61 14.68
N PHE A 24 -0.42 1.56 13.36
CA PHE A 24 0.14 2.54 12.43
C PHE A 24 -0.63 3.86 12.51
N LEU A 25 0.10 4.97 12.37
CA LEU A 25 -0.47 6.28 12.15
C LEU A 25 -0.54 6.51 10.65
N ILE A 26 -1.72 6.83 10.13
CA ILE A 26 -1.89 7.13 8.71
C ILE A 26 -1.52 8.60 8.49
N ALA A 27 -0.41 8.84 7.79
CA ALA A 27 0.07 10.19 7.52
C ALA A 27 -0.58 10.79 6.28
N GLU A 28 -0.68 10.01 5.21
CA GLU A 28 -1.24 10.48 3.94
C GLU A 28 -1.97 9.35 3.23
N ARG A 29 -2.93 9.75 2.39
CA ARG A 29 -3.62 8.84 1.49
C ARG A 29 -3.62 9.45 0.10
N ASN A 30 -3.27 8.66 -0.92
CA ASN A 30 -3.19 9.09 -2.32
C ASN A 30 -2.32 10.35 -2.46
N TRP A 31 -1.13 10.30 -1.85
CA TRP A 31 -0.19 11.41 -1.88
C TRP A 31 0.55 11.42 -3.21
N ARG A 32 0.65 12.60 -3.85
CA ARG A 32 1.27 12.74 -5.16
C ARG A 32 2.56 13.53 -5.10
N TYR A 33 3.53 13.06 -5.89
CA TYR A 33 4.77 13.79 -6.17
C TYR A 33 5.03 13.63 -7.66
N TRP A 34 4.88 14.71 -8.44
CA TRP A 34 4.87 14.68 -9.89
C TRP A 34 3.78 13.71 -10.38
N HIS A 35 4.19 12.72 -11.23
CA HIS A 35 3.27 11.70 -11.76
C HIS A 35 3.21 10.45 -10.87
N TYR A 36 3.94 10.45 -9.74
CA TYR A 36 3.89 9.32 -8.81
C TYR A 36 2.77 9.54 -7.80
N GLU A 37 2.04 8.47 -7.51
CA GLU A 37 1.02 8.47 -6.47
C GLU A 37 1.32 7.35 -5.49
N VAL A 38 1.44 7.71 -4.22
CA VAL A 38 1.63 6.75 -3.12
C VAL A 38 0.26 6.50 -2.51
N ASP A 39 -0.20 5.25 -2.54
CA ASP A 39 -1.53 4.90 -2.07
C ASP A 39 -1.71 5.28 -0.60
N ILE A 40 -0.80 4.85 0.26
CA ILE A 40 -0.85 5.16 1.69
C ILE A 40 0.56 5.41 2.20
N ILE A 41 0.72 6.46 3.00
CA ILE A 41 1.93 6.68 3.79
C ILE A 41 1.53 6.51 5.26
N ALA A 42 2.17 5.55 5.93
CA ALA A 42 1.89 5.24 7.33
C ALA A 42 3.19 5.23 8.13
N VAL A 43 3.08 5.54 9.41
CA VAL A 43 4.26 5.63 10.30
C VAL A 43 4.05 4.73 11.50
N LYS A 44 5.09 3.96 11.82
CA LYS A 44 5.09 3.13 13.03
C LYS A 44 6.52 2.99 13.52
N ARG A 45 6.75 3.27 14.81
CA ARG A 45 8.05 3.10 15.48
C ARG A 45 9.21 3.77 14.75
N GLY A 46 9.00 4.99 14.25
CA GLY A 46 10.04 5.75 13.58
C GLY A 46 10.35 5.30 12.15
N VAL A 47 9.52 4.43 11.59
CA VAL A 47 9.66 3.98 10.19
C VAL A 47 8.49 4.50 9.38
N LEU A 48 8.80 5.10 8.22
CA LEU A 48 7.80 5.54 7.27
C LEU A 48 7.55 4.42 6.28
N HIS A 49 6.32 3.91 6.27
CA HIS A 49 5.91 2.83 5.38
C HIS A 49 5.17 3.39 4.18
N ILE A 50 5.71 3.12 2.99
CA ILE A 50 4.97 3.35 1.75
C ILE A 50 4.21 2.07 1.49
N VAL A 51 2.88 2.16 1.46
CA VAL A 51 2.04 0.98 1.28
C VAL A 51 1.38 1.04 -0.09
N GLU A 52 1.77 0.10 -0.95
CA GLU A 52 1.12 -0.09 -2.24
C GLU A 52 -0.03 -1.07 -2.05
N VAL A 53 -1.23 -0.66 -2.45
CA VAL A 53 -2.44 -1.48 -2.30
C VAL A 53 -2.79 -2.12 -3.64
N LYS A 54 -2.88 -3.45 -3.65
CA LYS A 54 -3.32 -4.22 -4.82
C LYS A 54 -4.55 -5.02 -4.43
N THR A 55 -5.69 -4.69 -5.04
CA THR A 55 -6.97 -5.35 -4.77
C THR A 55 -7.33 -6.24 -5.96
N ARG A 56 -7.49 -7.53 -5.73
CA ARG A 56 -7.79 -8.51 -6.78
C ARG A 56 -8.79 -9.53 -6.28
N GLN A 57 -9.52 -10.14 -7.19
CA GLN A 57 -10.44 -11.23 -6.85
C GLN A 57 -9.66 -12.48 -6.47
N ALA A 58 -10.25 -13.28 -5.57
CA ALA A 58 -9.67 -14.53 -5.12
C ALA A 58 -9.43 -15.45 -6.32
N SER A 59 -8.24 -16.08 -6.35
CA SER A 59 -7.85 -17.03 -7.38
C SER A 59 -6.70 -17.87 -6.85
N ASP A 60 -6.40 -18.98 -7.53
CA ASP A 60 -5.34 -19.89 -7.11
C ASP A 60 -3.95 -19.22 -7.13
N ASN A 61 -3.77 -18.20 -7.97
CA ASN A 61 -2.50 -17.48 -8.08
C ASN A 61 -2.59 -16.04 -7.61
N PHE A 62 -3.48 -15.77 -6.65
CA PHE A 62 -3.71 -14.41 -6.15
C PHE A 62 -2.42 -13.71 -5.72
N MET A 63 -1.62 -14.35 -4.85
CA MET A 63 -0.39 -13.73 -4.34
C MET A 63 0.66 -13.52 -5.43
N GLU A 64 0.76 -14.44 -6.37
CA GLU A 64 1.64 -14.26 -7.52
C GLU A 64 1.23 -13.05 -8.34
N GLN A 65 -0.05 -12.91 -8.65
CA GLN A 65 -0.58 -11.77 -9.40
C GLN A 65 -0.33 -10.45 -8.66
N ALA A 66 -0.60 -10.42 -7.36
CA ALA A 66 -0.41 -9.21 -6.56
C ALA A 66 1.07 -8.79 -6.52
N THR A 67 1.97 -9.76 -6.35
CA THR A 67 3.41 -9.51 -6.29
C THR A 67 3.94 -9.02 -7.64
N LEU A 68 3.52 -9.66 -8.74
CA LEU A 68 3.93 -9.26 -10.09
C LEU A 68 3.42 -7.87 -10.47
N ALA A 69 2.34 -7.41 -9.85
CA ALA A 69 1.81 -6.07 -10.10
C ALA A 69 2.70 -4.97 -9.49
N VAL A 70 3.64 -5.32 -8.63
CA VAL A 70 4.59 -4.37 -8.04
C VAL A 70 5.77 -4.22 -9.01
N ASN A 71 5.71 -3.20 -9.83
CA ASN A 71 6.71 -2.94 -10.87
C ASN A 71 7.96 -2.30 -10.27
N HIS A 72 9.16 -2.82 -10.64
CA HIS A 72 10.42 -2.35 -10.11
C HIS A 72 10.65 -0.85 -10.38
N THR A 73 10.40 -0.39 -11.61
CA THR A 73 10.59 1.01 -11.99
C THR A 73 9.65 1.93 -11.19
N LYS A 74 8.37 1.52 -11.08
CA LYS A 74 7.37 2.25 -10.30
C LYS A 74 7.79 2.31 -8.83
N ARG A 75 8.29 1.22 -8.31
CA ARG A 75 8.74 1.10 -6.93
C ARG A 75 9.87 2.08 -6.61
N GLU A 76 10.87 2.20 -7.51
CA GLU A 76 11.95 3.16 -7.35
C GLU A 76 11.44 4.61 -7.32
N GLY A 77 10.50 4.94 -8.20
CA GLY A 77 9.87 6.26 -8.21
C GLY A 77 9.09 6.55 -6.93
N LEU A 78 8.35 5.57 -6.43
CA LEU A 78 7.60 5.72 -5.19
C LEU A 78 8.51 5.88 -3.99
N LEU A 79 9.64 5.16 -3.95
CA LEU A 79 10.63 5.33 -2.88
C LEU A 79 11.24 6.72 -2.91
N ARG A 80 11.53 7.24 -4.11
CA ARG A 80 12.05 8.59 -4.27
C ARG A 80 11.04 9.62 -3.76
N ALA A 81 9.77 9.45 -4.13
CA ALA A 81 8.70 10.31 -3.65
C ALA A 81 8.58 10.29 -2.13
N ALA A 82 8.67 9.11 -1.53
CA ALA A 82 8.60 8.96 -0.08
C ALA A 82 9.79 9.58 0.64
N ASN A 83 10.99 9.49 0.05
CA ASN A 83 12.16 10.14 0.62
C ASN A 83 12.00 11.66 0.60
N VAL A 84 11.40 12.22 -0.46
CA VAL A 84 11.06 13.65 -0.51
C VAL A 84 10.07 14.00 0.58
N TYR A 85 9.03 13.20 0.76
CA TYR A 85 8.04 13.40 1.80
C TYR A 85 8.70 13.40 3.18
N ASN A 86 9.52 12.40 3.44
CA ASN A 86 10.20 12.25 4.73
C ASN A 86 11.16 13.43 4.99
N ALA A 87 11.88 13.88 3.98
CA ALA A 87 12.77 15.03 4.10
C ALA A 87 12.03 16.33 4.42
N ARG A 88 10.81 16.47 3.89
CA ARG A 88 9.98 17.66 4.13
C ARG A 88 9.30 17.65 5.50
N THR A 89 8.92 16.48 5.97
CA THR A 89 8.10 16.35 7.20
C THR A 89 8.92 15.97 8.43
N HIS A 90 10.07 15.35 8.25
CA HIS A 90 10.93 14.83 9.33
C HIS A 90 10.20 13.91 10.29
N ILE A 91 9.20 13.14 9.79
CA ILE A 91 8.35 12.30 10.63
C ILE A 91 9.08 11.04 11.10
N ALA A 92 9.94 10.47 10.23
CA ALA A 92 10.55 9.18 10.50
C ALA A 92 12.02 9.14 10.10
N GLY A 93 12.76 8.14 10.63
CA GLY A 93 14.19 7.95 10.34
C GLY A 93 14.44 7.07 9.12
N GLU A 94 13.56 6.11 8.87
CA GLU A 94 13.72 5.14 7.79
C GLU A 94 12.49 5.11 6.90
N VAL A 95 12.69 4.65 5.66
CA VAL A 95 11.59 4.46 4.69
C VAL A 95 11.57 2.99 4.29
N GLN A 96 10.39 2.39 4.32
CA GLN A 96 10.17 0.99 3.99
C GLN A 96 9.03 0.87 2.99
N PHE A 97 9.14 -0.07 2.06
CA PHE A 97 8.11 -0.32 1.05
C PHE A 97 7.36 -1.60 1.38
N ASP A 98 6.04 -1.51 1.53
CA ASP A 98 5.18 -2.63 1.88
C ASP A 98 4.12 -2.84 0.80
N LEU A 99 3.65 -4.08 0.68
CA LEU A 99 2.55 -4.44 -0.20
C LEU A 99 1.35 -4.86 0.65
N ALA A 100 0.21 -4.21 0.43
CA ALA A 100 -1.07 -4.65 0.96
C ALA A 100 -1.84 -5.34 -0.17
N ALA A 101 -1.82 -6.66 -0.19
CA ALA A 101 -2.56 -7.43 -1.17
C ALA A 101 -3.93 -7.77 -0.59
N VAL A 102 -4.98 -7.20 -1.15
CA VAL A 102 -6.35 -7.38 -0.68
C VAL A 102 -7.08 -8.34 -1.59
N GLU A 103 -7.47 -9.47 -1.04
CA GLU A 103 -8.18 -10.53 -1.75
C GLU A 103 -9.68 -10.36 -1.56
N VAL A 104 -10.43 -10.33 -2.68
CA VAL A 104 -11.88 -10.17 -2.66
C VAL A 104 -12.51 -11.53 -2.95
N HIS A 105 -13.23 -12.06 -1.99
CA HIS A 105 -13.90 -13.35 -2.12
C HIS A 105 -15.24 -13.20 -2.82
N LEU A 106 -15.80 -14.32 -3.31
CA LEU A 106 -17.06 -14.33 -4.05
C LEU A 106 -18.23 -13.77 -3.24
N ASP A 107 -18.21 -13.93 -1.93
CA ASP A 107 -19.23 -13.39 -1.05
C ASP A 107 -19.05 -11.88 -0.75
N GLY A 108 -18.05 -11.26 -1.35
CA GLY A 108 -17.74 -9.84 -1.18
C GLY A 108 -16.87 -9.52 0.03
N THR A 109 -16.49 -10.52 0.82
CA THR A 109 -15.58 -10.28 1.96
C THR A 109 -14.16 -10.03 1.47
N LEU A 110 -13.42 -9.25 2.25
CA LEU A 110 -12.02 -8.90 1.95
C LEU A 110 -11.09 -9.59 2.93
N GLU A 111 -9.93 -9.99 2.42
CA GLU A 111 -8.88 -10.60 3.24
C GLU A 111 -7.56 -9.89 2.97
N MET A 112 -6.84 -9.54 4.04
CA MET A 112 -5.56 -8.83 3.94
C MET A 112 -4.40 -9.82 3.92
N HIS A 113 -3.52 -9.66 2.94
CA HIS A 113 -2.21 -10.31 2.89
C HIS A 113 -1.16 -9.20 2.87
N TYR A 114 -0.62 -8.86 4.02
CA TYR A 114 0.30 -7.73 4.16
C TYR A 114 1.74 -8.23 4.15
N VAL A 115 2.53 -7.70 3.22
CA VAL A 115 3.95 -8.09 3.05
C VAL A 115 4.81 -6.88 3.37
N GLU A 116 5.51 -6.93 4.50
CA GLU A 116 6.42 -5.86 4.89
C GLU A 116 7.75 -5.96 4.14
N ASN A 117 8.33 -4.79 3.88
CA ASN A 117 9.68 -4.66 3.32
C ASN A 117 9.87 -5.50 2.05
N ILE A 118 8.95 -5.36 1.11
CA ILE A 118 8.92 -6.18 -0.10
C ILE A 118 10.15 -5.97 -1.00
N MET A 119 10.92 -4.93 -0.76
CA MET A 119 12.16 -4.68 -1.50
C MET A 119 13.38 -5.34 -0.87
N GLY A 120 13.19 -5.99 0.21
CA GLY A 120 14.25 -6.68 0.91
C GLY A 120 14.94 -5.81 1.92
#